data_dd57b9863601c3a6f226da5c34181ca8
#
_entry.id   dd57b9863601c3a6f226da5c34181ca8
#
_cell.length_a   1.000
_cell.length_b   1.000
_cell.length_c   1.000
_cell.angle_alpha   90.00
_cell.angle_beta   90.00
_cell.angle_gamma   90.00
#
_symmetry.space_group_name_H-M   'P 1'
#
loop_
_entity.id
_entity.type
_entity.pdbx_description
1 polymer ?
#
loop_
_entity_poly.entity_id
_entity_poly.type
_entity_poly.pdbx_seq_one_letter_code
_entity_poly.pdbx_strand_id
1 'polypeptide(L)'
;LVGSEMCIRDRQCIPTFILPKATDVKGKALVLDLGGTNYRVAIVDFSTEKPIIYPNNGWKKDMSIMKSPGYTREELFKELADLIVEIKREEEMPIGYCFSYPTESIPGGDARLLRWTKGVDIREMVGQFVGKPLLDYLNEKNKIRFTGVKVLNDTIASLFAGLTDKSYDAYIGLIVGTGTNMATFIPSDKITKLDPECHVQGLIPVNLESGNFYPPFLTAVDDTVDATSDSLGKQRFEKAVSGMYLGDILKAAFPLEEFEEKFDARKLTAIMNYPDIHKDIYVQVAHWIYNRSAQLVAA
;
A
#
# COMPACT_ATOMS: atom_id res chain seq x y z
N LEU A 1 -9.73 13.54 -19.46
CA LEU A 1 -10.00 13.60 -18.02
C LEU A 1 -11.34 14.29 -17.76
N VAL A 2 -12.43 13.67 -18.21
CA VAL A 2 -13.78 14.13 -17.91
C VAL A 2 -14.15 13.52 -16.56
N GLY A 3 -14.33 14.35 -15.54
CA GLY A 3 -14.86 13.91 -14.26
C GLY A 3 -13.97 14.19 -13.03
N SER A 4 -13.06 15.17 -13.09
CA SER A 4 -12.19 15.51 -11.95
C SER A 4 -12.97 15.95 -10.69
N GLU A 5 -14.10 16.63 -10.83
CA GLU A 5 -14.90 17.07 -9.68
C GLU A 5 -15.69 15.93 -9.02
N MET A 6 -16.22 14.99 -9.81
CA MET A 6 -16.95 13.82 -9.30
C MET A 6 -16.02 12.85 -8.56
N CYS A 7 -14.78 12.73 -9.03
CA CYS A 7 -13.78 11.84 -8.42
C CYS A 7 -13.35 12.25 -7.01
N ILE A 8 -13.30 13.54 -6.69
CA ILE A 8 -12.85 14.04 -5.38
C ILE A 8 -13.97 14.01 -4.35
N ARG A 9 -15.24 14.18 -4.73
CA ARG A 9 -16.37 14.15 -3.79
C ARG A 9 -16.71 12.76 -3.28
N ASP A 10 -16.62 11.74 -4.12
CA ASP A 10 -17.12 10.39 -3.82
C ASP A 10 -16.03 9.39 -3.43
N ARG A 11 -14.75 9.74 -3.60
CA ARG A 11 -13.61 8.91 -3.19
C ARG A 11 -13.04 9.35 -1.86
N GLN A 12 -12.51 8.38 -1.12
CA GLN A 12 -11.74 8.63 0.09
C GLN A 12 -10.35 9.18 -0.26
N CYS A 13 -10.23 10.25 -1.05
CA CYS A 13 -8.96 10.92 -1.26
C CYS A 13 -8.42 11.37 0.10
N ILE A 14 -7.34 10.73 0.56
CA ILE A 14 -6.81 10.91 1.90
C ILE A 14 -5.59 11.83 1.81
N PRO A 15 -5.67 13.09 2.28
CA PRO A 15 -4.53 13.99 2.31
C PRO A 15 -3.50 13.51 3.32
N THR A 16 -2.23 13.76 3.04
CA THR A 16 -1.11 13.50 3.95
C THR A 16 -0.48 14.80 4.38
N PHE A 17 -0.34 15.00 5.68
CA PHE A 17 0.22 16.23 6.27
C PHE A 17 1.74 16.20 6.45
N ILE A 18 2.41 15.18 5.93
CA ILE A 18 3.87 15.12 5.85
C ILE A 18 4.26 15.69 4.50
N LEU A 19 4.89 16.86 4.50
CA LEU A 19 5.40 17.48 3.30
C LEU A 19 6.88 17.14 3.14
N PRO A 20 7.30 16.64 1.97
CA PRO A 20 8.71 16.41 1.71
C PRO A 20 9.42 17.76 1.70
N LYS A 21 10.34 17.96 2.61
CA LYS A 21 11.27 19.09 2.51
C LYS A 21 12.37 18.67 1.55
N ALA A 22 12.57 19.43 0.50
CA ALA A 22 13.69 19.25 -0.44
C ALA A 22 15.00 19.64 0.26
N THR A 23 15.45 18.83 1.20
CA THR A 23 16.68 19.05 1.96
C THR A 23 17.54 17.80 1.86
N ASP A 24 18.84 17.99 1.97
CA ASP A 24 19.79 16.91 2.12
C ASP A 24 19.41 16.04 3.31
N VAL A 25 18.75 14.94 3.02
CA VAL A 25 18.42 13.94 4.05
C VAL A 25 19.73 13.31 4.48
N LYS A 26 20.06 13.43 5.77
CA LYS A 26 21.30 12.89 6.35
C LYS A 26 20.95 12.10 7.61
N GLY A 27 21.80 11.12 7.92
CA GLY A 27 21.65 10.29 9.11
C GLY A 27 20.90 8.99 8.84
N LYS A 28 20.49 8.33 9.90
CA LYS A 28 19.85 7.01 9.85
C LYS A 28 18.40 7.08 10.30
N ALA A 29 17.58 6.19 9.74
CA ALA A 29 16.21 5.98 10.17
C ALA A 29 15.90 4.50 10.24
N LEU A 30 15.11 4.09 11.24
CA LEU A 30 14.43 2.82 11.19
C LEU A 30 13.26 2.93 10.23
N VAL A 31 13.15 1.98 9.31
CA VAL A 31 12.02 1.90 8.37
C VAL A 31 11.23 0.64 8.64
N LEU A 32 9.94 0.80 8.86
CA LEU A 32 8.97 -0.27 8.97
C LEU A 32 8.06 -0.22 7.76
N ASP A 33 7.77 -1.38 7.16
CA ASP A 33 6.79 -1.52 6.07
C ASP A 33 5.83 -2.64 6.45
N LEU A 34 4.61 -2.29 6.83
CA LEU A 34 3.54 -3.22 7.17
C LEU A 34 2.55 -3.31 6.01
N GLY A 35 2.79 -4.26 5.13
CA GLY A 35 1.96 -4.53 3.96
C GLY A 35 0.84 -5.55 4.21
N GLY A 36 0.20 -6.02 3.15
CA GLY A 36 -0.87 -7.02 3.23
C GLY A 36 -0.38 -8.47 3.21
N THR A 37 0.82 -8.70 2.69
CA THR A 37 1.40 -10.05 2.52
C THR A 37 2.64 -10.24 3.39
N ASN A 38 3.43 -9.19 3.53
CA ASN A 38 4.67 -9.21 4.29
C ASN A 38 4.81 -7.92 5.11
N TYR A 39 5.59 -8.01 6.18
CA TYR A 39 6.14 -6.85 6.84
C TYR A 39 7.67 -6.87 6.79
N ARG A 40 8.26 -5.69 6.78
CA ARG A 40 9.71 -5.51 6.66
C ARG A 40 10.20 -4.51 7.67
N VAL A 41 11.43 -4.73 8.12
CA VAL A 41 12.15 -3.82 9.00
C VAL A 41 13.57 -3.63 8.47
N ALA A 42 14.02 -2.39 8.41
CA ALA A 42 15.39 -2.07 8.01
C ALA A 42 15.87 -0.77 8.68
N ILE A 43 17.17 -0.61 8.83
CA ILE A 43 17.78 0.69 9.04
C ILE A 43 18.27 1.21 7.71
N VAL A 44 17.92 2.44 7.37
CA VAL A 44 18.38 3.12 6.16
C VAL A 44 19.33 4.25 6.56
N ASP A 45 20.53 4.22 6.03
CA ASP A 45 21.55 5.26 6.22
C ASP A 45 21.58 6.18 5.00
N PHE A 46 21.21 7.44 5.21
CA PHE A 46 21.16 8.49 4.19
C PHE A 46 22.44 9.38 4.18
N SER A 47 23.50 8.98 4.88
CA SER A 47 24.74 9.76 4.96
C SER A 47 25.59 9.68 3.70
N THR A 48 25.26 8.76 2.78
CA THR A 48 25.94 8.54 1.51
C THR A 48 25.06 8.95 0.33
N GLU A 49 25.68 9.18 -0.85
CA GLU A 49 24.97 9.56 -2.07
C GLU A 49 23.81 8.60 -2.42
N LYS A 50 24.03 7.30 -2.21
CA LYS A 50 22.99 6.29 -2.33
C LYS A 50 22.67 5.73 -0.95
N PRO A 51 21.40 5.76 -0.50
CA PRO A 51 21.03 5.20 0.78
C PRO A 51 21.45 3.73 0.93
N ILE A 52 22.01 3.38 2.09
CA ILE A 52 22.42 2.01 2.41
C ILE A 52 21.38 1.39 3.32
N ILE A 53 20.90 0.20 2.96
CA ILE A 53 19.87 -0.54 3.71
C ILE A 53 20.54 -1.66 4.52
N TYR A 54 20.25 -1.72 5.82
CA TYR A 54 20.75 -2.72 6.75
C TYR A 54 19.60 -3.49 7.42
N PRO A 55 19.63 -4.83 7.42
CA PRO A 55 20.49 -5.66 6.56
C PRO A 55 20.14 -5.49 5.09
N ASN A 56 20.99 -5.96 4.19
CA ASN A 56 20.73 -5.85 2.75
C ASN A 56 19.34 -6.42 2.41
N ASN A 57 18.49 -5.61 1.78
CA ASN A 57 17.05 -5.85 1.52
C ASN A 57 16.12 -5.86 2.76
N GLY A 58 16.61 -5.50 3.96
CA GLY A 58 15.82 -5.50 5.19
C GLY A 58 15.45 -6.91 5.69
N TRP A 59 14.98 -6.98 6.92
CA TRP A 59 14.31 -8.17 7.48
C TRP A 59 12.87 -8.23 6.97
N LYS A 60 12.44 -9.41 6.52
CA LYS A 60 11.12 -9.65 5.95
C LYS A 60 10.49 -10.87 6.60
N LYS A 61 9.26 -10.75 7.05
CA LYS A 61 8.42 -11.86 7.51
C LYS A 61 7.07 -11.85 6.80
N ASP A 62 6.44 -13.00 6.73
CA ASP A 62 5.08 -13.19 6.22
C ASP A 62 4.03 -12.72 7.23
N MET A 63 2.92 -12.17 6.72
CA MET A 63 1.81 -11.63 7.52
C MET A 63 0.83 -12.70 8.03
N SER A 64 1.05 -13.99 7.75
CA SER A 64 0.06 -15.05 8.05
C SER A 64 -0.27 -15.15 9.54
N ILE A 65 0.71 -14.97 10.41
CA ILE A 65 0.49 -15.00 11.86
C ILE A 65 -0.44 -13.87 12.32
N MET A 66 -0.35 -12.69 11.72
CA MET A 66 -1.19 -11.53 12.06
C MET A 66 -2.63 -11.66 11.57
N LYS A 67 -2.92 -12.68 10.76
CA LYS A 67 -4.28 -13.04 10.29
C LYS A 67 -4.93 -14.10 11.15
N SER A 68 -4.24 -14.58 12.19
CA SER A 68 -4.78 -15.57 13.11
C SER A 68 -5.90 -14.94 13.96
N PRO A 69 -7.00 -15.67 14.20
CA PRO A 69 -8.06 -15.20 15.08
C PRO A 69 -7.53 -14.83 16.47
N GLY A 70 -7.90 -13.65 16.96
CA GLY A 70 -7.52 -13.19 18.29
C GLY A 70 -6.10 -12.62 18.40
N TYR A 71 -5.38 -12.40 17.28
CA TYR A 71 -4.08 -11.74 17.29
C TYR A 71 -4.21 -10.31 17.80
N THR A 72 -3.31 -9.91 18.70
CA THR A 72 -3.41 -8.68 19.47
C THR A 72 -2.41 -7.61 19.02
N ARG A 73 -2.67 -6.36 19.43
CA ARG A 73 -1.73 -5.24 19.24
C ARG A 73 -0.40 -5.50 19.94
N GLU A 74 -0.42 -6.09 21.12
CA GLU A 74 0.80 -6.38 21.87
C GLU A 74 1.66 -7.42 21.15
N GLU A 75 1.05 -8.45 20.56
CA GLU A 75 1.76 -9.43 19.75
C GLU A 75 2.36 -8.79 18.50
N LEU A 76 1.62 -7.90 17.81
CA LEU A 76 2.16 -7.13 16.69
C LEU A 76 3.38 -6.30 17.09
N PHE A 77 3.28 -5.55 18.17
CA PHE A 77 4.36 -4.68 18.62
C PHE A 77 5.58 -5.50 19.09
N LYS A 78 5.33 -6.64 19.73
CA LYS A 78 6.39 -7.58 20.10
C LYS A 78 7.11 -8.15 18.89
N GLU A 79 6.38 -8.60 17.87
CA GLU A 79 6.97 -9.11 16.61
C GLU A 79 7.86 -8.06 15.94
N LEU A 80 7.40 -6.80 15.86
CA LEU A 80 8.18 -5.71 15.32
C LEU A 80 9.41 -5.39 16.19
N ALA A 81 9.25 -5.40 17.51
CA ALA A 81 10.35 -5.16 18.43
C ALA A 81 11.44 -6.26 18.37
N ASP A 82 11.03 -7.52 18.29
CA ASP A 82 11.94 -8.65 18.19
C ASP A 82 12.81 -8.54 16.91
N LEU A 83 12.23 -8.13 15.78
CA LEU A 83 13.00 -7.88 14.55
C LEU A 83 13.98 -6.71 14.69
N ILE A 84 13.57 -5.65 15.38
CA ILE A 84 14.41 -4.46 15.59
C ILE A 84 15.62 -4.79 16.45
N VAL A 85 15.43 -5.61 17.49
CA VAL A 85 16.54 -6.07 18.39
C VAL A 85 17.60 -6.83 17.59
N GLU A 86 17.22 -7.63 16.60
CA GLU A 86 18.16 -8.35 15.75
C GLU A 86 19.08 -7.41 14.92
N ILE A 87 18.62 -6.18 14.63
CA ILE A 87 19.38 -5.21 13.82
C ILE A 87 20.50 -4.52 14.63
N LYS A 88 20.52 -4.65 15.94
CA LYS A 88 21.54 -4.19 16.93
C LYS A 88 22.33 -2.95 16.51
N ARG A 89 21.84 -1.75 16.83
CA ARG A 89 22.59 -0.50 16.77
C ARG A 89 22.21 0.41 17.94
N GLU A 90 23.22 1.12 18.48
CA GLU A 90 23.07 1.93 19.70
C GLU A 90 22.75 3.41 19.40
N GLU A 91 22.50 3.78 18.14
CA GLU A 91 22.30 5.16 17.73
C GLU A 91 20.82 5.55 17.85
N GLU A 92 20.58 6.77 18.36
CA GLU A 92 19.23 7.36 18.31
C GLU A 92 18.82 7.68 16.89
N MET A 93 17.58 7.32 16.48
CA MET A 93 17.09 7.58 15.13
C MET A 93 15.56 7.72 15.11
N PRO A 94 15.00 8.41 14.08
CA PRO A 94 13.56 8.43 13.86
C PRO A 94 13.06 7.12 13.22
N ILE A 95 11.73 6.92 13.26
CA ILE A 95 11.03 5.83 12.58
C ILE A 95 10.25 6.38 11.40
N GLY A 96 10.47 5.83 10.20
CA GLY A 96 9.57 5.92 9.06
C GLY A 96 8.69 4.68 9.01
N TYR A 97 7.38 4.84 9.17
CA TYR A 97 6.44 3.73 9.22
C TYR A 97 5.52 3.73 7.99
N CYS A 98 5.81 2.89 7.03
CA CYS A 98 4.94 2.61 5.89
C CYS A 98 3.83 1.65 6.34
N PHE A 99 2.59 2.12 6.31
CA PHE A 99 1.43 1.40 6.84
C PHE A 99 0.35 1.30 5.75
N SER A 100 0.24 0.12 5.15
CA SER A 100 -0.56 -0.13 3.93
C SER A 100 -2.02 -0.51 4.22
N TYR A 101 -2.63 0.14 5.21
CA TYR A 101 -4.04 -0.03 5.57
C TYR A 101 -4.75 1.32 5.57
N PRO A 102 -6.09 1.35 5.44
CA PRO A 102 -6.86 2.58 5.48
C PRO A 102 -6.68 3.33 6.80
N THR A 103 -6.09 4.51 6.72
CA THR A 103 -5.82 5.38 7.87
C THR A 103 -6.22 6.82 7.57
N GLU A 104 -6.55 7.56 8.60
CA GLU A 104 -6.66 9.01 8.60
C GLU A 104 -5.33 9.61 9.05
N SER A 105 -4.66 10.34 8.16
CA SER A 105 -3.43 11.07 8.49
C SER A 105 -3.76 12.29 9.33
N ILE A 106 -2.93 12.59 10.31
CA ILE A 106 -3.10 13.76 11.17
C ILE A 106 -1.92 14.73 11.09
N PRO A 107 -2.13 16.03 11.37
CA PRO A 107 -1.04 16.95 11.60
C PRO A 107 -0.08 16.42 12.68
N GLY A 108 1.24 16.49 12.41
CA GLY A 108 2.23 15.86 13.27
C GLY A 108 2.82 14.56 12.72
N GLY A 109 2.13 13.94 11.75
CA GLY A 109 2.65 12.82 10.95
C GLY A 109 2.43 11.45 11.56
N ASP A 110 1.46 11.30 12.46
CA ASP A 110 0.89 10.01 12.85
C ASP A 110 -0.37 9.73 12.01
N ALA A 111 -0.96 8.56 12.18
CA ALA A 111 -2.18 8.18 11.49
C ALA A 111 -3.10 7.36 12.41
N ARG A 112 -4.40 7.54 12.25
CA ARG A 112 -5.45 6.77 12.95
C ARG A 112 -5.94 5.65 12.05
N LEU A 113 -5.92 4.41 12.53
CA LEU A 113 -6.44 3.27 11.78
C LEU A 113 -7.97 3.36 11.67
N LEU A 114 -8.49 3.36 10.45
CA LEU A 114 -9.94 3.38 10.18
C LEU A 114 -10.53 1.98 10.20
N ARG A 115 -9.87 1.03 9.56
CA ARG A 115 -10.26 -0.38 9.51
C ARG A 115 -9.10 -1.25 9.06
N TRP A 116 -9.15 -2.50 9.43
CA TRP A 116 -8.28 -3.52 8.85
C TRP A 116 -8.82 -4.00 7.49
N THR A 117 -7.94 -4.52 6.67
CA THR A 117 -8.21 -5.14 5.37
C THR A 117 -7.24 -6.31 5.16
N LYS A 118 -7.30 -6.97 4.02
CA LYS A 118 -6.30 -8.00 3.61
C LYS A 118 -6.23 -9.18 4.60
N GLY A 119 -7.33 -9.46 5.33
CA GLY A 119 -7.44 -10.59 6.26
C GLY A 119 -6.84 -10.38 7.65
N VAL A 120 -6.36 -9.18 7.98
CA VAL A 120 -5.94 -8.81 9.34
C VAL A 120 -7.15 -8.27 10.11
N ASP A 121 -7.28 -8.60 11.41
CA ASP A 121 -8.36 -8.10 12.28
C ASP A 121 -7.87 -7.92 13.73
N ILE A 122 -7.07 -6.90 13.98
CA ILE A 122 -6.67 -6.50 15.33
C ILE A 122 -7.60 -5.39 15.81
N ARG A 123 -8.77 -5.78 16.31
CA ARG A 123 -9.90 -4.87 16.58
C ARG A 123 -9.57 -3.72 17.51
N GLU A 124 -8.77 -3.95 18.53
CA GLU A 124 -8.34 -2.95 19.51
C GLU A 124 -7.52 -1.80 18.93
N MET A 125 -6.99 -1.95 17.72
CA MET A 125 -6.25 -0.88 17.01
C MET A 125 -7.17 0.01 16.17
N VAL A 126 -8.39 -0.41 15.86
CA VAL A 126 -9.33 0.40 15.07
C VAL A 126 -9.71 1.66 15.84
N GLY A 127 -9.60 2.82 15.19
CA GLY A 127 -9.81 4.14 15.79
C GLY A 127 -8.63 4.66 16.62
N GLN A 128 -7.55 3.88 16.77
CA GLN A 128 -6.35 4.28 17.51
C GLN A 128 -5.24 4.77 16.59
N PHE A 129 -4.31 5.56 17.15
CA PHE A 129 -3.07 5.91 16.47
C PHE A 129 -2.19 4.68 16.29
N VAL A 130 -1.48 4.60 15.16
CA VAL A 130 -0.62 3.45 14.84
C VAL A 130 0.86 3.75 15.10
N GLY A 131 1.28 5.01 15.04
CA GLY A 131 2.68 5.41 15.20
C GLY A 131 3.09 5.60 16.65
N LYS A 132 2.44 6.53 17.36
CA LYS A 132 2.83 6.89 18.73
C LYS A 132 2.79 5.72 19.71
N PRO A 133 1.76 4.87 19.75
CA PRO A 133 1.76 3.70 20.64
C PRO A 133 2.89 2.70 20.34
N LEU A 134 3.24 2.51 19.07
CA LEU A 134 4.38 1.67 18.70
C LEU A 134 5.70 2.31 19.13
N LEU A 135 5.88 3.61 18.91
CA LEU A 135 7.07 4.36 19.36
C LEU A 135 7.29 4.20 20.87
N ASP A 136 6.23 4.37 21.66
CA ASP A 136 6.28 4.26 23.12
C ASP A 136 6.65 2.83 23.55
N TYR A 137 6.03 1.82 22.94
CA TYR A 137 6.36 0.43 23.21
C TYR A 137 7.82 0.10 22.89
N LEU A 138 8.31 0.53 21.72
CA LEU A 138 9.68 0.29 21.30
C LEU A 138 10.70 0.98 22.25
N ASN A 139 10.43 2.21 22.66
CA ASN A 139 11.28 2.94 23.58
C ASN A 139 11.28 2.35 25.01
N GLU A 140 10.20 1.69 25.41
CA GLU A 140 10.14 0.96 26.68
C GLU A 140 10.90 -0.37 26.65
N LYS A 141 10.80 -1.10 25.53
CA LYS A 141 11.33 -2.48 25.41
C LYS A 141 12.75 -2.56 24.85
N ASN A 142 13.20 -1.55 24.11
CA ASN A 142 14.51 -1.56 23.45
C ASN A 142 15.54 -0.66 24.16
N LYS A 143 16.80 -1.00 24.02
CA LYS A 143 17.94 -0.16 24.44
C LYS A 143 18.17 1.03 23.50
N ILE A 144 17.60 1.00 22.29
CA ILE A 144 17.70 2.06 21.30
C ILE A 144 16.56 3.04 21.54
N ARG A 145 16.88 4.32 21.60
CA ARG A 145 15.89 5.39 21.72
C ARG A 145 15.50 5.87 20.33
N PHE A 146 14.21 5.77 20.03
CA PHE A 146 13.64 6.36 18.83
C PHE A 146 13.15 7.77 19.12
N THR A 147 13.57 8.74 18.28
CA THR A 147 13.32 10.17 18.48
C THR A 147 11.94 10.63 18.03
N GLY A 148 11.25 9.84 17.24
CA GLY A 148 9.92 10.10 16.73
C GLY A 148 9.49 9.11 15.67
N VAL A 149 8.23 9.19 15.24
CA VAL A 149 7.66 8.37 14.21
C VAL A 149 6.89 9.22 13.21
N LYS A 150 6.99 8.85 11.92
CA LYS A 150 6.14 9.37 10.85
C LYS A 150 5.49 8.19 10.13
N VAL A 151 4.16 8.24 10.03
CA VAL A 151 3.35 7.20 9.40
C VAL A 151 2.92 7.66 8.02
N LEU A 152 3.18 6.84 7.01
CA LEU A 152 2.83 7.07 5.61
C LEU A 152 2.11 5.86 5.04
N ASN A 153 1.16 6.10 4.14
CA ASN A 153 0.66 5.05 3.26
C ASN A 153 1.75 4.63 2.26
N ASP A 154 1.75 3.37 1.80
CA ASP A 154 2.72 2.81 0.85
C ASP A 154 2.75 3.57 -0.49
N THR A 155 1.60 4.03 -0.96
CA THR A 155 1.48 4.79 -2.21
C THR A 155 2.09 6.19 -2.08
N ILE A 156 1.91 6.84 -0.91
CA ILE A 156 2.57 8.12 -0.58
C ILE A 156 4.09 7.93 -0.44
N ALA A 157 4.52 6.83 0.17
CA ALA A 157 5.95 6.51 0.27
C ALA A 157 6.57 6.32 -1.12
N SER A 158 5.87 5.63 -2.04
CA SER A 158 6.28 5.49 -3.44
C SER A 158 6.34 6.82 -4.17
N LEU A 159 5.36 7.71 -3.95
CA LEU A 159 5.37 9.08 -4.50
C LEU A 159 6.60 9.86 -4.03
N PHE A 160 6.94 9.79 -2.73
CA PHE A 160 8.09 10.49 -2.19
C PHE A 160 9.43 9.92 -2.67
N ALA A 161 9.50 8.61 -2.89
CA ALA A 161 10.69 8.00 -3.47
C ALA A 161 11.00 8.54 -4.88
N GLY A 162 9.99 8.86 -5.67
CA GLY A 162 10.14 9.48 -6.99
C GLY A 162 10.75 10.88 -6.96
N LEU A 163 10.59 11.63 -5.86
CA LEU A 163 11.11 12.99 -5.72
C LEU A 163 12.65 13.08 -5.64
N THR A 164 13.34 11.95 -5.55
CA THR A 164 14.80 11.90 -5.63
C THR A 164 15.32 12.26 -7.02
N ASP A 165 14.54 12.00 -8.07
CA ASP A 165 14.79 12.45 -9.44
C ASP A 165 14.01 13.75 -9.71
N LYS A 166 14.71 14.85 -9.90
CA LYS A 166 14.14 16.19 -10.10
C LYS A 166 13.93 16.54 -11.58
N SER A 167 14.06 15.59 -12.49
CA SER A 167 13.96 15.82 -13.94
C SER A 167 12.51 15.91 -14.45
N TYR A 168 11.51 15.66 -13.60
CA TYR A 168 10.11 15.64 -13.98
C TYR A 168 9.29 16.76 -13.34
N ASP A 169 8.29 17.26 -14.06
CA ASP A 169 7.38 18.33 -13.60
C ASP A 169 6.28 17.83 -12.69
N ALA A 170 5.95 16.52 -12.76
CA ALA A 170 4.92 15.89 -11.96
C ALA A 170 5.29 14.45 -11.60
N TYR A 171 4.73 13.97 -10.48
CA TYR A 171 5.00 12.64 -9.94
C TYR A 171 3.72 11.94 -9.56
N ILE A 172 3.67 10.65 -9.83
CA ILE A 172 2.61 9.75 -9.39
C ILE A 172 3.26 8.58 -8.64
N GLY A 173 2.85 8.36 -7.41
CA GLY A 173 3.10 7.12 -6.69
C GLY A 173 2.09 6.07 -7.15
N LEU A 174 2.55 4.95 -7.68
CA LEU A 174 1.70 3.89 -8.19
C LEU A 174 2.05 2.55 -7.53
N ILE A 175 1.04 1.87 -7.04
CA ILE A 175 1.10 0.49 -6.56
C ILE A 175 0.18 -0.36 -7.43
N VAL A 176 0.73 -1.38 -8.07
CA VAL A 176 0.00 -2.47 -8.72
C VAL A 176 0.60 -3.78 -8.22
N GLY A 177 -0.02 -4.34 -7.22
CA GLY A 177 0.43 -5.54 -6.52
C GLY A 177 -0.76 -6.44 -6.19
N THR A 178 -0.86 -6.90 -4.95
CA THR A 178 -2.05 -7.61 -4.44
C THR A 178 -3.30 -6.74 -4.60
N GLY A 179 -3.20 -5.43 -4.28
CA GLY A 179 -4.18 -4.41 -4.57
C GLY A 179 -3.62 -3.37 -5.55
N THR A 180 -4.38 -2.29 -5.79
CA THR A 180 -3.92 -1.15 -6.58
C THR A 180 -4.27 0.17 -5.91
N ASN A 181 -3.35 1.12 -5.99
CA ASN A 181 -3.58 2.47 -5.50
C ASN A 181 -2.65 3.48 -6.19
N MET A 182 -3.04 4.75 -6.16
CA MET A 182 -2.27 5.87 -6.71
C MET A 182 -2.22 7.02 -5.71
N ALA A 183 -1.13 7.78 -5.76
CA ALA A 183 -0.97 9.03 -5.04
C ALA A 183 -0.35 10.09 -5.93
N THR A 184 -0.73 11.35 -5.72
CA THR A 184 -0.14 12.49 -6.41
C THR A 184 -0.22 13.75 -5.55
N PHE A 185 0.39 14.83 -6.00
CA PHE A 185 0.28 16.13 -5.35
C PHE A 185 -0.92 16.90 -5.90
N ILE A 186 -1.76 17.40 -5.00
CA ILE A 186 -2.95 18.20 -5.34
C ILE A 186 -2.86 19.55 -4.62
N PRO A 187 -3.19 20.68 -5.29
CA PRO A 187 -3.31 21.97 -4.62
C PRO A 187 -4.34 21.91 -3.48
N SER A 188 -3.98 22.44 -2.32
CA SER A 188 -4.82 22.38 -1.11
C SER A 188 -6.20 23.00 -1.31
N ASP A 189 -6.29 24.07 -2.12
CA ASP A 189 -7.54 24.74 -2.48
C ASP A 189 -8.50 23.88 -3.34
N LYS A 190 -7.99 22.79 -3.92
CA LYS A 190 -8.78 21.82 -4.70
C LYS A 190 -9.28 20.64 -3.86
N ILE A 191 -8.83 20.53 -2.61
CA ILE A 191 -9.21 19.43 -1.72
C ILE A 191 -10.36 19.88 -0.83
N THR A 192 -11.60 19.73 -1.31
CA THR A 192 -12.81 20.21 -0.64
C THR A 192 -13.12 19.51 0.70
N LYS A 193 -12.42 18.42 1.02
CA LYS A 193 -12.57 17.65 2.27
C LYS A 193 -11.57 18.07 3.35
N LEU A 194 -10.65 18.99 3.07
CA LEU A 194 -9.77 19.51 4.10
C LEU A 194 -10.59 20.30 5.13
N ASP A 195 -10.28 20.07 6.41
CA ASP A 195 -10.81 20.88 7.48
C ASP A 195 -10.44 22.36 7.20
N PRO A 196 -11.41 23.29 7.22
CA PRO A 196 -11.15 24.72 7.04
C PRO A 196 -10.13 25.29 8.03
N GLU A 197 -9.97 24.68 9.21
CA GLU A 197 -8.96 25.02 10.22
C GLU A 197 -7.57 24.48 9.87
N CYS A 198 -7.45 23.63 8.86
CA CYS A 198 -6.18 23.11 8.41
C CYS A 198 -5.45 24.12 7.54
N HIS A 199 -4.52 24.87 8.11
CA HIS A 199 -3.77 25.93 7.45
C HIS A 199 -2.65 25.43 6.52
N VAL A 200 -2.81 24.25 5.89
CA VAL A 200 -1.84 23.72 4.92
C VAL A 200 -2.07 24.41 3.57
N GLN A 201 -1.03 25.05 3.05
CA GLN A 201 -1.06 25.72 1.75
C GLN A 201 -0.13 25.03 0.74
N GLY A 202 -0.47 25.18 -0.55
CA GLY A 202 0.33 24.64 -1.65
C GLY A 202 -0.05 23.22 -2.05
N LEU A 203 0.91 22.49 -2.56
CA LEU A 203 0.70 21.11 -3.01
C LEU A 203 0.74 20.14 -1.83
N ILE A 204 -0.29 19.34 -1.69
CA ILE A 204 -0.42 18.31 -0.65
C ILE A 204 -0.39 16.94 -1.32
N PRO A 205 0.38 15.97 -0.78
CA PRO A 205 0.32 14.60 -1.25
C PRO A 205 -1.01 13.98 -0.85
N VAL A 206 -1.68 13.38 -1.82
CA VAL A 206 -3.01 12.77 -1.64
C VAL A 206 -2.98 11.33 -2.12
N ASN A 207 -3.36 10.42 -1.23
CA ASN A 207 -3.69 9.05 -1.58
C ASN A 207 -5.09 9.04 -2.21
N LEU A 208 -5.16 8.65 -3.48
CA LEU A 208 -6.38 8.77 -4.29
C LEU A 208 -7.40 7.66 -4.01
N GLU A 209 -6.98 6.55 -3.36
CA GLU A 209 -7.80 5.35 -3.23
C GLU A 209 -8.36 4.89 -4.61
N SER A 210 -7.47 4.89 -5.61
CA SER A 210 -7.83 4.67 -7.02
C SER A 210 -8.46 3.32 -7.29
N GLY A 211 -8.23 2.32 -6.43
CA GLY A 211 -8.92 1.02 -6.50
C GLY A 211 -10.45 1.13 -6.52
N ASN A 212 -11.00 2.19 -5.92
CA ASN A 212 -12.44 2.46 -5.88
C ASN A 212 -12.97 3.13 -7.16
N PHE A 213 -12.12 3.40 -8.14
CA PHE A 213 -12.59 3.95 -9.43
C PHE A 213 -13.52 2.95 -10.13
N TYR A 214 -14.56 3.46 -10.75
CA TYR A 214 -15.47 2.68 -11.57
C TYR A 214 -15.21 3.02 -13.05
N PRO A 215 -14.39 2.23 -13.77
CA PRO A 215 -14.15 2.47 -15.19
C PRO A 215 -15.42 2.25 -16.01
N PRO A 216 -15.70 3.09 -17.01
CA PRO A 216 -16.91 2.96 -17.84
C PRO A 216 -16.89 1.79 -18.82
N PHE A 217 -15.79 1.06 -18.93
CA PHE A 217 -15.55 0.00 -19.93
C PHE A 217 -15.28 -1.37 -19.29
N LEU A 218 -15.87 -1.63 -18.13
CA LEU A 218 -15.89 -2.97 -17.54
C LEU A 218 -16.82 -3.89 -18.33
N THR A 219 -16.52 -5.18 -18.28
CA THR A 219 -17.23 -6.23 -19.05
C THR A 219 -18.04 -7.13 -18.12
N ALA A 220 -18.86 -8.02 -18.68
CA ALA A 220 -19.59 -9.04 -17.93
C ALA A 220 -18.68 -9.97 -17.12
N VAL A 221 -17.42 -10.16 -17.54
CA VAL A 221 -16.41 -10.93 -16.80
C VAL A 221 -16.07 -10.20 -15.50
N ASP A 222 -15.88 -8.87 -15.54
CA ASP A 222 -15.61 -8.05 -14.36
C ASP A 222 -16.82 -8.03 -13.40
N ASP A 223 -18.04 -8.06 -13.94
CA ASP A 223 -19.26 -8.15 -13.13
C ASP A 223 -19.36 -9.50 -12.42
N THR A 224 -18.94 -10.58 -13.06
CA THR A 224 -18.86 -11.91 -12.45
C THR A 224 -17.84 -11.94 -11.32
N VAL A 225 -16.65 -11.39 -11.52
CA VAL A 225 -15.61 -11.28 -10.46
C VAL A 225 -16.12 -10.43 -9.28
N ASP A 226 -16.81 -9.32 -9.56
CA ASP A 226 -17.38 -8.47 -8.54
C ASP A 226 -18.45 -9.21 -7.71
N ALA A 227 -19.34 -9.93 -8.38
CA ALA A 227 -20.44 -10.66 -7.75
C ALA A 227 -19.95 -11.79 -6.82
N THR A 228 -18.80 -12.39 -7.10
CA THR A 228 -18.19 -13.45 -6.30
C THR A 228 -17.24 -12.95 -5.21
N SER A 229 -17.01 -11.64 -5.12
CA SER A 229 -16.10 -11.04 -4.16
C SER A 229 -16.78 -10.67 -2.83
N ASP A 230 -15.97 -10.52 -1.77
CA ASP A 230 -16.44 -10.08 -0.44
C ASP A 230 -16.89 -8.60 -0.39
N SER A 231 -16.72 -7.84 -1.49
CA SER A 231 -16.93 -6.39 -1.55
C SER A 231 -17.72 -5.97 -2.80
N LEU A 232 -18.92 -6.55 -2.98
CA LEU A 232 -19.81 -6.29 -4.13
C LEU A 232 -19.98 -4.78 -4.38
N GLY A 233 -19.75 -4.37 -5.62
CA GLY A 233 -19.88 -2.99 -6.09
C GLY A 233 -18.76 -2.04 -5.67
N LYS A 234 -17.79 -2.48 -4.85
CA LYS A 234 -16.66 -1.68 -4.41
C LYS A 234 -15.39 -2.10 -5.12
N GLN A 235 -14.39 -1.21 -5.12
CA GLN A 235 -13.03 -1.49 -5.64
C GLN A 235 -13.04 -2.06 -7.07
N ARG A 236 -13.91 -1.54 -7.92
CA ARG A 236 -14.13 -2.04 -9.28
C ARG A 236 -12.86 -1.95 -10.14
N PHE A 237 -12.08 -0.88 -10.00
CA PHE A 237 -10.81 -0.74 -10.69
C PHE A 237 -9.77 -1.74 -10.16
N GLU A 238 -9.66 -1.86 -8.84
CA GLU A 238 -8.75 -2.84 -8.23
C GLU A 238 -9.04 -4.27 -8.72
N LYS A 239 -10.32 -4.66 -8.75
CA LYS A 239 -10.75 -5.98 -9.25
C LYS A 239 -10.40 -6.22 -10.71
N ALA A 240 -10.33 -5.16 -11.51
CA ALA A 240 -9.99 -5.26 -12.93
C ALA A 240 -8.48 -5.35 -13.20
N VAL A 241 -7.61 -4.87 -12.28
CA VAL A 241 -6.18 -4.69 -12.58
C VAL A 241 -5.23 -5.34 -11.59
N SER A 242 -5.63 -5.61 -10.34
CA SER A 242 -4.69 -6.04 -9.31
C SER A 242 -4.48 -7.55 -9.26
N GLY A 243 -3.29 -7.96 -8.82
CA GLY A 243 -2.87 -9.35 -8.81
C GLY A 243 -3.76 -10.29 -7.98
N MET A 244 -4.52 -9.77 -7.03
CA MET A 244 -5.46 -10.57 -6.25
C MET A 244 -6.58 -11.15 -7.11
N TYR A 245 -7.00 -10.44 -8.17
CA TYR A 245 -8.19 -10.76 -8.96
C TYR A 245 -7.90 -11.23 -10.38
N LEU A 246 -6.66 -11.10 -10.89
CA LEU A 246 -6.36 -11.49 -12.28
C LEU A 246 -6.66 -12.98 -12.56
N GLY A 247 -6.45 -13.84 -11.57
CA GLY A 247 -6.81 -15.26 -11.69
C GLY A 247 -8.32 -15.48 -11.75
N ASP A 248 -9.09 -14.72 -10.97
CA ASP A 248 -10.55 -14.80 -10.98
C ASP A 248 -11.15 -14.30 -12.29
N ILE A 249 -10.49 -13.35 -12.97
CA ILE A 249 -10.85 -12.92 -14.33
C ILE A 249 -10.73 -14.09 -15.30
N LEU A 250 -9.66 -14.90 -15.22
CA LEU A 250 -9.55 -16.10 -16.06
C LEU A 250 -10.67 -17.10 -15.76
N LYS A 251 -10.93 -17.39 -14.48
CA LYS A 251 -12.02 -18.30 -14.06
C LYS A 251 -13.37 -17.83 -14.59
N ALA A 252 -13.66 -16.54 -14.46
CA ALA A 252 -14.90 -15.95 -14.94
C ALA A 252 -15.03 -15.99 -16.48
N ALA A 253 -13.92 -15.97 -17.22
CA ALA A 253 -13.91 -16.14 -18.67
C ALA A 253 -14.20 -17.59 -19.13
N PHE A 254 -14.00 -18.57 -18.25
CA PHE A 254 -14.23 -19.99 -18.53
C PHE A 254 -15.15 -20.64 -17.47
N PRO A 255 -16.41 -20.26 -17.39
CA PRO A 255 -17.30 -20.66 -16.28
C PRO A 255 -17.67 -22.17 -16.27
N LEU A 256 -17.38 -22.90 -17.32
CA LEU A 256 -17.61 -24.36 -17.43
C LEU A 256 -16.36 -25.19 -17.14
N GLU A 257 -15.24 -24.56 -16.87
CA GLU A 257 -13.98 -25.23 -16.57
C GLU A 257 -13.73 -25.25 -15.05
N GLU A 258 -13.14 -26.34 -14.57
CA GLU A 258 -12.74 -26.45 -13.17
C GLU A 258 -11.33 -25.90 -12.97
N PHE A 259 -11.21 -24.95 -12.05
CA PHE A 259 -9.94 -24.38 -11.61
C PHE A 259 -9.76 -24.62 -10.11
N GLU A 260 -8.51 -24.60 -9.65
CA GLU A 260 -8.20 -24.65 -8.23
C GLU A 260 -8.93 -23.51 -7.49
N GLU A 261 -9.35 -23.74 -6.25
CA GLU A 261 -10.06 -22.74 -5.42
C GLU A 261 -9.27 -21.43 -5.33
N LYS A 262 -7.96 -21.53 -5.04
CA LYS A 262 -7.04 -20.38 -5.00
C LYS A 262 -6.28 -20.24 -6.31
N PHE A 263 -6.83 -19.49 -7.23
CA PHE A 263 -6.24 -19.23 -8.54
C PHE A 263 -5.83 -17.77 -8.67
N ASP A 264 -4.65 -17.43 -8.16
CA ASP A 264 -4.10 -16.06 -8.14
C ASP A 264 -3.25 -15.72 -9.38
N ALA A 265 -2.71 -14.49 -9.42
CA ALA A 265 -1.85 -14.03 -10.49
C ALA A 265 -0.59 -14.91 -10.71
N ARG A 266 -0.11 -15.62 -9.68
CA ARG A 266 1.04 -16.53 -9.82
C ARG A 266 0.68 -17.73 -10.70
N LYS A 267 -0.54 -18.28 -10.53
CA LYS A 267 -1.06 -19.35 -11.38
C LYS A 267 -1.24 -18.87 -12.81
N LEU A 268 -1.78 -17.67 -12.98
CA LEU A 268 -1.91 -17.05 -14.30
C LEU A 268 -0.54 -16.85 -14.97
N THR A 269 0.47 -16.39 -14.22
CA THR A 269 1.86 -16.29 -14.72
C THR A 269 2.44 -17.65 -15.08
N ALA A 270 2.14 -18.70 -14.32
CA ALA A 270 2.61 -20.05 -14.63
C ALA A 270 2.04 -20.56 -15.98
N ILE A 271 0.78 -20.28 -16.29
CA ILE A 271 0.19 -20.60 -17.61
C ILE A 271 1.00 -19.95 -18.75
N MET A 272 1.40 -18.68 -18.58
CA MET A 272 2.18 -17.97 -19.59
C MET A 272 3.61 -18.48 -19.73
N ASN A 273 4.24 -18.86 -18.61
CA ASN A 273 5.63 -19.33 -18.58
C ASN A 273 5.79 -20.77 -19.03
N TYR A 274 4.74 -21.58 -18.96
CA TYR A 274 4.75 -22.99 -19.33
C TYR A 274 3.62 -23.31 -20.33
N PRO A 275 3.63 -22.67 -21.53
CA PRO A 275 2.53 -22.77 -22.49
C PRO A 275 2.29 -24.21 -22.96
N ASP A 276 3.34 -25.04 -23.09
CA ASP A 276 3.27 -26.38 -23.64
C ASP A 276 2.43 -27.37 -22.80
N ILE A 277 2.17 -27.06 -21.52
CA ILE A 277 1.38 -27.92 -20.63
C ILE A 277 -0.04 -27.39 -20.38
N HIS A 278 -0.41 -26.29 -21.04
CA HIS A 278 -1.72 -25.65 -20.88
C HIS A 278 -2.45 -25.56 -22.24
N LYS A 279 -3.78 -25.41 -22.20
CA LYS A 279 -4.57 -25.14 -23.42
C LYS A 279 -4.14 -23.80 -24.02
N ASP A 280 -3.91 -23.74 -25.32
CA ASP A 280 -3.51 -22.51 -26.02
C ASP A 280 -4.42 -21.32 -25.71
N ILE A 281 -5.73 -21.56 -25.60
CA ILE A 281 -6.70 -20.52 -25.29
C ILE A 281 -6.48 -19.91 -23.91
N TYR A 282 -6.03 -20.70 -22.90
CA TYR A 282 -5.72 -20.16 -21.58
C TYR A 282 -4.48 -19.29 -21.62
N VAL A 283 -3.47 -19.69 -22.40
CA VAL A 283 -2.25 -18.91 -22.60
C VAL A 283 -2.57 -17.56 -23.25
N GLN A 284 -3.38 -17.57 -24.31
CA GLN A 284 -3.81 -16.34 -24.99
C GLN A 284 -4.61 -15.41 -24.07
N VAL A 285 -5.57 -15.94 -23.33
CA VAL A 285 -6.40 -15.16 -22.41
C VAL A 285 -5.57 -14.64 -21.22
N ALA A 286 -4.62 -15.41 -20.71
CA ALA A 286 -3.70 -14.96 -19.65
C ALA A 286 -2.87 -13.74 -20.12
N HIS A 287 -2.30 -13.80 -21.31
CA HIS A 287 -1.61 -12.66 -21.93
C HIS A 287 -2.52 -11.42 -22.08
N TRP A 288 -3.75 -11.66 -22.56
CA TRP A 288 -4.74 -10.59 -22.72
C TRP A 288 -5.09 -9.94 -21.37
N ILE A 289 -5.28 -10.72 -20.30
CA ILE A 289 -5.59 -10.22 -18.95
C ILE A 289 -4.48 -9.29 -18.45
N TYR A 290 -3.21 -9.68 -18.57
CA TYR A 290 -2.09 -8.84 -18.16
C TYR A 290 -1.98 -7.58 -19.01
N ASN A 291 -2.11 -7.68 -20.33
CA ASN A 291 -2.08 -6.53 -21.23
C ASN A 291 -3.24 -5.55 -20.92
N ARG A 292 -4.44 -6.08 -20.69
CA ARG A 292 -5.60 -5.29 -20.31
C ARG A 292 -5.36 -4.56 -18.98
N SER A 293 -4.85 -5.27 -17.97
CA SER A 293 -4.50 -4.66 -16.68
C SER A 293 -3.54 -3.50 -16.86
N ALA A 294 -2.47 -3.69 -17.63
CA ALA A 294 -1.49 -2.64 -17.91
C ALA A 294 -2.10 -1.44 -18.65
N GLN A 295 -2.95 -1.69 -19.66
CA GLN A 295 -3.64 -0.63 -20.41
C GLN A 295 -4.61 0.17 -19.55
N LEU A 296 -5.37 -0.50 -18.67
CA LEU A 296 -6.30 0.15 -17.76
C LEU A 296 -5.58 1.03 -16.72
N VAL A 297 -4.39 0.62 -16.28
CA VAL A 297 -3.56 1.40 -15.36
C VAL A 297 -2.92 2.59 -16.06
N ALA A 298 -2.57 2.46 -17.34
CA ALA A 298 -1.93 3.53 -18.11
C ALA A 298 -2.89 4.61 -18.61
N ALA A 299 -4.20 4.29 -18.71
CA ALA A 299 -5.25 5.20 -19.20
C ALA A 299 -5.76 6.14 -18.11
#